data_b26e4ff490718d0c45aaec76083bfe64
#
_entry.id   b26e4ff490718d0c45aaec76083bfe64
#
_cell.length_a   1.000
_cell.length_b   1.000
_cell.length_c   1.000
_cell.angle_alpha   90.00
_cell.angle_beta   90.00
_cell.angle_gamma   90.00
#
_symmetry.space_group_name_H-M   'P 1'
#
loop_
_entity.id
_entity.type
_entity.pdbx_description
1 polymer ?
#
loop_
_entity_poly.entity_id
_entity_poly.type
_entity_poly.pdbx_seq_one_letter_code
_entity_poly.pdbx_strand_id
1 'polypeptide(L)'
;MQKIKHWVKNHRKTTIGTAIVLVLVIGMGIINKIKQNKAAQSSRYVVAKIAKTTPLTLTGTVAAQQQQVLSLPSGKVQSIGVANGQKVSEGDPLVTTYSESANEELADAKQELIKAQRNVTAQQNNVSAAQKDAAAQSEDGTVSGSASSVAQAQASLADAQSDVTAAQNKVNTLSQKVTQTLTAPFDGTVTVDDTKQDAPVITIYSNDLKLKTKVSEYNYSKLKTGQAIHVRALATGKQADTTISYLATVPTTNSQSNDTSYEVDADLSSKDFMDGQTVKASVAQNQLRIPKSSVKNGQVYVVKNGKAKAVAVSGKRVNEYFEVKSGVKAGQQIVTNPDSKLHNGTKVSADGND
;
A
#
# COMPACT_ATOMS: atom_id res chain seq x y z
N MET A 1 -36.20 1.14 -92.02
CA MET A 1 -35.97 -0.12 -91.29
C MET A 1 -34.80 -0.98 -91.83
N GLN A 2 -34.38 -0.88 -93.06
CA GLN A 2 -33.25 -1.67 -93.59
C GLN A 2 -31.85 -1.30 -93.07
N LYS A 3 -31.59 -0.03 -92.79
CA LYS A 3 -30.27 0.42 -92.23
C LYS A 3 -29.95 -0.11 -90.85
N ILE A 4 -30.94 -0.31 -90.05
CA ILE A 4 -30.76 -0.87 -88.64
C ILE A 4 -30.46 -2.35 -88.70
N LYS A 5 -31.07 -3.14 -89.59
CA LYS A 5 -30.80 -4.56 -89.75
C LYS A 5 -29.38 -4.86 -90.23
N HIS A 6 -28.80 -4.00 -91.07
CA HIS A 6 -27.45 -4.16 -91.64
C HIS A 6 -26.38 -3.84 -90.54
N TRP A 7 -26.63 -2.84 -89.69
CA TRP A 7 -25.74 -2.46 -88.62
C TRP A 7 -25.66 -3.53 -87.55
N VAL A 8 -26.78 -4.17 -87.14
CA VAL A 8 -26.85 -5.24 -86.19
C VAL A 8 -26.13 -6.49 -86.67
N LYS A 9 -26.13 -6.77 -88.03
CA LYS A 9 -25.48 -7.94 -88.61
C LYS A 9 -23.95 -7.83 -88.63
N ASN A 10 -23.40 -6.62 -88.80
CA ASN A 10 -21.96 -6.39 -88.84
C ASN A 10 -21.31 -6.25 -87.44
N HIS A 11 -22.11 -5.95 -86.44
CA HIS A 11 -21.62 -5.74 -85.06
C HIS A 11 -22.18 -6.76 -84.06
N ARG A 12 -22.50 -7.96 -84.52
CA ARG A 12 -23.17 -8.99 -83.77
C ARG A 12 -22.39 -9.36 -82.44
N LYS A 13 -21.06 -9.30 -82.49
CA LYS A 13 -20.22 -9.56 -81.27
C LYS A 13 -20.24 -8.40 -80.24
N THR A 14 -20.34 -7.14 -80.80
CA THR A 14 -20.40 -5.96 -79.88
C THR A 14 -21.78 -5.75 -79.30
N THR A 15 -22.86 -6.03 -80.06
CA THR A 15 -24.24 -5.96 -79.57
C THR A 15 -24.55 -7.05 -78.51
N ILE A 16 -23.99 -8.26 -78.68
CA ILE A 16 -24.11 -9.32 -77.65
C ILE A 16 -23.32 -8.94 -76.43
N GLY A 17 -22.09 -8.38 -76.55
CA GLY A 17 -21.28 -7.90 -75.43
C GLY A 17 -21.98 -6.77 -74.66
N THR A 18 -22.57 -5.80 -75.30
CA THR A 18 -23.30 -4.70 -74.66
C THR A 18 -24.59 -5.16 -73.98
N ALA A 19 -25.32 -6.15 -74.58
CA ALA A 19 -26.49 -6.75 -73.89
C ALA A 19 -26.12 -7.55 -72.63
N ILE A 20 -25.01 -8.28 -72.69
CA ILE A 20 -24.51 -9.03 -71.45
C ILE A 20 -24.06 -8.05 -70.36
N VAL A 21 -23.36 -6.97 -70.71
CA VAL A 21 -22.97 -5.95 -69.72
C VAL A 21 -24.19 -5.26 -69.13
N LEU A 22 -25.20 -4.98 -69.91
CA LEU A 22 -26.45 -4.33 -69.46
C LEU A 22 -27.24 -5.26 -68.53
N VAL A 23 -27.30 -6.55 -68.87
CA VAL A 23 -27.91 -7.58 -67.93
C VAL A 23 -27.12 -7.70 -66.67
N LEU A 24 -25.77 -7.66 -66.74
CA LEU A 24 -24.93 -7.72 -65.49
C LEU A 24 -25.09 -6.46 -64.66
N VAL A 25 -25.18 -5.28 -65.23
CA VAL A 25 -25.42 -4.02 -64.52
C VAL A 25 -26.80 -3.97 -63.91
N ILE A 26 -27.82 -4.46 -64.59
CA ILE A 26 -29.17 -4.58 -64.03
C ILE A 26 -29.21 -5.64 -62.95
N GLY A 27 -28.54 -6.78 -63.13
CA GLY A 27 -28.37 -7.83 -62.12
C GLY A 27 -27.64 -7.33 -60.85
N MET A 28 -26.53 -6.58 -61.04
CA MET A 28 -25.86 -5.91 -59.93
C MET A 28 -26.73 -4.86 -59.24
N GLY A 29 -27.51 -4.07 -60.01
CA GLY A 29 -28.45 -3.10 -59.45
C GLY A 29 -29.57 -3.76 -58.62
N ILE A 30 -30.07 -4.91 -59.06
CA ILE A 30 -31.08 -5.69 -58.32
C ILE A 30 -30.45 -6.33 -57.09
N ILE A 31 -29.25 -6.89 -57.18
CA ILE A 31 -28.51 -7.46 -56.02
C ILE A 31 -28.17 -6.36 -55.00
N ASN A 32 -27.76 -5.17 -55.45
CA ASN A 32 -27.55 -4.04 -54.56
C ASN A 32 -28.84 -3.52 -53.93
N LYS A 33 -29.96 -3.43 -54.67
CA LYS A 33 -31.26 -3.10 -54.08
C LYS A 33 -31.75 -4.16 -53.10
N ILE A 34 -31.49 -5.44 -53.36
CA ILE A 34 -31.83 -6.52 -52.42
C ILE A 34 -30.92 -6.47 -51.19
N LYS A 35 -29.63 -6.14 -51.34
CA LYS A 35 -28.72 -5.89 -50.20
C LYS A 35 -29.11 -4.63 -49.43
N GLN A 36 -29.44 -3.53 -50.11
CA GLN A 36 -29.90 -2.29 -49.44
C GLN A 36 -31.27 -2.48 -48.76
N ASN A 37 -32.21 -3.22 -49.35
CA ASN A 37 -33.49 -3.54 -48.71
C ASN A 37 -33.31 -4.52 -47.53
N LYS A 38 -32.28 -5.39 -47.52
CA LYS A 38 -31.95 -6.18 -46.33
C LYS A 38 -31.24 -5.34 -45.28
N ALA A 39 -30.44 -4.33 -45.65
CA ALA A 39 -29.81 -3.38 -44.76
C ALA A 39 -30.81 -2.33 -44.23
N ALA A 40 -31.86 -2.01 -44.96
CA ALA A 40 -32.92 -1.08 -44.55
C ALA A 40 -34.00 -1.71 -43.66
N GLN A 41 -33.98 -3.01 -43.45
CA GLN A 41 -34.67 -3.64 -42.32
C GLN A 41 -33.76 -3.53 -41.10
N SER A 42 -33.49 -2.28 -40.66
CA SER A 42 -32.89 -2.02 -39.35
C SER A 42 -33.67 -2.82 -38.33
N SER A 43 -32.98 -3.68 -37.61
CA SER A 43 -33.65 -4.49 -36.58
C SER A 43 -34.37 -3.53 -35.64
N ARG A 44 -35.66 -3.66 -35.51
CA ARG A 44 -36.51 -2.83 -34.64
C ARG A 44 -35.96 -2.76 -33.20
N TYR A 45 -35.15 -3.73 -32.86
CA TYR A 45 -34.58 -3.88 -31.54
C TYR A 45 -33.07 -3.74 -31.58
N VAL A 46 -32.56 -2.88 -30.71
CA VAL A 46 -31.11 -2.70 -30.50
C VAL A 46 -30.62 -3.76 -29.52
N VAL A 47 -29.57 -4.48 -29.89
CA VAL A 47 -28.97 -5.53 -29.07
C VAL A 47 -27.61 -5.03 -28.57
N ALA A 48 -27.38 -5.16 -27.27
CA ALA A 48 -26.07 -4.87 -26.67
C ALA A 48 -25.59 -6.09 -25.86
N LYS A 49 -24.29 -6.28 -25.86
CA LYS A 49 -23.63 -7.31 -25.04
C LYS A 49 -23.44 -6.75 -23.63
N ILE A 50 -23.85 -7.53 -22.62
CA ILE A 50 -23.60 -7.16 -21.22
C ILE A 50 -22.09 -7.21 -20.98
N ALA A 51 -21.47 -6.06 -20.78
CA ALA A 51 -20.08 -5.95 -20.42
C ALA A 51 -19.91 -6.11 -18.90
N LYS A 52 -18.74 -6.59 -18.48
CA LYS A 52 -18.30 -6.42 -17.10
C LYS A 52 -18.11 -4.93 -16.83
N THR A 53 -18.42 -4.50 -15.62
CA THR A 53 -18.11 -3.12 -15.20
C THR A 53 -16.61 -2.88 -15.35
N THR A 54 -16.24 -1.71 -15.86
CA THR A 54 -14.81 -1.31 -15.92
C THR A 54 -14.19 -1.38 -14.54
N PRO A 55 -12.98 -1.93 -14.39
CA PRO A 55 -12.28 -1.95 -13.12
C PRO A 55 -12.15 -0.53 -12.54
N LEU A 56 -12.28 -0.41 -11.23
CA LEU A 56 -11.93 0.83 -10.55
C LEU A 56 -10.41 1.00 -10.62
N THR A 57 -9.97 2.11 -11.20
CA THR A 57 -8.56 2.44 -11.34
C THR A 57 -8.18 3.51 -10.34
N LEU A 58 -7.07 3.28 -9.63
CA LEU A 58 -6.45 4.19 -8.68
C LEU A 58 -5.01 4.46 -9.14
N THR A 59 -4.54 5.68 -8.93
CA THR A 59 -3.13 6.03 -9.12
C THR A 59 -2.52 6.23 -7.75
N GLY A 60 -1.32 5.71 -7.55
CA GLY A 60 -0.62 5.79 -6.28
C GLY A 60 0.89 5.71 -6.47
N THR A 61 1.59 5.63 -5.36
CA THR A 61 3.03 5.47 -5.29
C THR A 61 3.39 4.22 -4.50
N VAL A 62 4.51 3.65 -4.81
CA VAL A 62 5.13 2.64 -3.96
C VAL A 62 5.85 3.37 -2.83
N ALA A 63 5.68 2.92 -1.61
CA ALA A 63 6.37 3.46 -0.45
C ALA A 63 6.89 2.31 0.43
N ALA A 64 7.95 2.56 1.19
CA ALA A 64 8.37 1.68 2.26
C ALA A 64 7.21 1.48 3.26
N GLN A 65 7.04 0.28 3.80
CA GLN A 65 6.00 0.02 4.81
C GLN A 65 6.24 0.85 6.07
N GLN A 66 7.52 1.00 6.45
CA GLN A 66 7.96 1.79 7.59
C GLN A 66 9.06 2.77 7.14
N GLN A 67 8.98 3.98 7.65
CA GLN A 67 9.98 5.02 7.49
C GLN A 67 10.16 5.70 8.83
N GLN A 68 11.40 5.84 9.28
CA GLN A 68 11.69 6.48 10.55
C GLN A 68 12.91 7.40 10.41
N VAL A 69 12.73 8.65 10.84
CA VAL A 69 13.85 9.57 11.07
C VAL A 69 14.38 9.27 12.45
N LEU A 70 15.67 8.96 12.53
CA LEU A 70 16.32 8.56 13.77
C LEU A 70 16.92 9.79 14.47
N SER A 71 16.65 9.88 15.78
CA SER A 71 17.26 10.93 16.61
C SER A 71 18.65 10.49 17.07
N LEU A 72 19.64 11.33 16.87
CA LEU A 72 20.99 11.08 17.35
C LEU A 72 21.04 11.10 18.87
N PRO A 73 21.84 10.22 19.50
CA PRO A 73 22.16 10.30 20.91
C PRO A 73 22.88 11.63 21.23
N SER A 74 22.85 12.02 22.50
CA SER A 74 23.53 13.22 22.97
C SER A 74 25.04 13.17 22.75
N GLY A 75 25.63 14.31 22.38
CA GLY A 75 27.06 14.42 22.13
C GLY A 75 27.42 14.83 20.71
N LYS A 76 28.70 14.87 20.42
CA LYS A 76 29.21 15.14 19.05
C LYS A 76 29.31 13.85 18.26
N VAL A 77 28.98 13.89 16.97
CA VAL A 77 29.18 12.73 16.08
C VAL A 77 30.65 12.39 16.02
N GLN A 78 31.00 11.19 16.46
CA GLN A 78 32.38 10.67 16.39
C GLN A 78 32.59 9.91 15.10
N SER A 79 31.64 9.11 14.68
CA SER A 79 31.71 8.39 13.40
C SER A 79 30.32 8.05 12.89
N ILE A 80 30.19 8.04 11.55
CA ILE A 80 29.04 7.51 10.83
C ILE A 80 29.49 6.18 10.23
N GLY A 81 28.88 5.08 10.68
CA GLY A 81 29.23 3.70 10.30
C GLY A 81 28.52 3.21 9.03
N VAL A 82 27.68 4.03 8.42
CA VAL A 82 26.87 3.65 7.27
C VAL A 82 26.96 4.68 6.14
N ALA A 83 26.88 4.20 4.90
CA ALA A 83 26.82 5.03 3.72
C ALA A 83 25.37 5.31 3.30
N ASN A 84 25.16 6.41 2.57
CA ASN A 84 23.86 6.71 1.99
C ASN A 84 23.43 5.62 1.00
N GLY A 85 22.21 5.08 1.16
CA GLY A 85 21.71 3.96 0.36
C GLY A 85 22.15 2.56 0.83
N GLN A 86 22.88 2.45 1.93
CA GLN A 86 23.34 1.18 2.47
C GLN A 86 22.16 0.39 3.08
N LYS A 87 22.14 -0.92 2.82
CA LYS A 87 21.25 -1.85 3.51
C LYS A 87 21.82 -2.23 4.86
N VAL A 88 20.94 -2.24 5.86
CA VAL A 88 21.27 -2.58 7.25
C VAL A 88 20.25 -3.57 7.80
N SER A 89 20.68 -4.35 8.79
CA SER A 89 19.83 -5.21 9.59
C SER A 89 19.50 -4.56 10.94
N GLU A 90 18.42 -5.01 11.57
CA GLU A 90 18.05 -4.58 12.92
C GLU A 90 19.24 -4.78 13.88
N GLY A 91 19.56 -3.75 14.65
CA GLY A 91 20.68 -3.73 15.59
C GLY A 91 22.01 -3.29 15.00
N ASP A 92 22.15 -3.16 13.68
CA ASP A 92 23.40 -2.69 13.06
C ASP A 92 23.76 -1.27 13.54
N PRO A 93 25.04 -0.99 13.85
CA PRO A 93 25.49 0.32 14.29
C PRO A 93 25.46 1.33 13.13
N LEU A 94 24.78 2.47 13.34
CA LEU A 94 24.63 3.52 12.33
C LEU A 94 25.55 4.71 12.60
N VAL A 95 25.48 5.25 13.81
CA VAL A 95 26.24 6.45 14.23
C VAL A 95 26.71 6.27 15.66
N THR A 96 27.94 6.64 15.90
CA THR A 96 28.51 6.71 17.25
C THR A 96 28.70 8.18 17.63
N THR A 97 28.20 8.55 18.82
CA THR A 97 28.37 9.87 19.40
C THR A 97 29.26 9.82 20.63
N TYR A 98 29.96 10.91 20.91
CA TYR A 98 30.80 11.11 22.09
C TYR A 98 30.34 12.35 22.83
N SER A 99 30.10 12.21 24.14
CA SER A 99 29.68 13.31 25.01
C SER A 99 30.85 13.74 25.93
N GLU A 100 31.41 14.91 25.68
CA GLU A 100 32.45 15.50 26.51
C GLU A 100 31.95 15.75 27.94
N SER A 101 30.74 16.31 28.07
CA SER A 101 30.14 16.57 29.39
C SER A 101 29.94 15.30 30.21
N ALA A 102 29.48 14.21 29.56
CA ALA A 102 29.34 12.92 30.24
C ALA A 102 30.71 12.33 30.65
N ASN A 103 31.75 12.57 29.84
CA ASN A 103 33.13 12.17 30.17
C ASN A 103 33.68 12.92 31.40
N GLU A 104 33.45 14.24 31.47
CA GLU A 104 33.80 15.05 32.65
C GLU A 104 33.05 14.58 33.86
N GLU A 105 31.73 14.39 33.79
CA GLU A 105 30.92 13.85 34.88
C GLU A 105 31.40 12.46 35.33
N LEU A 106 31.80 11.62 34.39
CA LEU A 106 32.37 10.30 34.67
C LEU A 106 33.68 10.40 35.44
N ALA A 107 34.55 11.36 35.09
CA ALA A 107 35.81 11.61 35.80
C ALA A 107 35.52 12.00 37.24
N ASP A 108 34.56 12.90 37.50
CA ASP A 108 34.14 13.31 38.81
C ASP A 108 33.54 12.15 39.63
N ALA A 109 32.66 11.37 39.01
CA ALA A 109 32.08 10.20 39.65
C ALA A 109 33.14 9.14 40.07
N LYS A 110 34.17 8.96 39.23
CA LYS A 110 35.30 8.09 39.60
C LYS A 110 36.07 8.61 40.80
N GLN A 111 36.22 9.92 40.96
CA GLN A 111 36.86 10.52 42.16
C GLN A 111 35.97 10.32 43.41
N GLU A 112 34.62 10.45 43.28
CA GLU A 112 33.70 10.13 44.37
C GLU A 112 33.78 8.66 44.79
N LEU A 113 33.84 7.74 43.83
CA LEU A 113 34.02 6.32 44.10
C LEU A 113 35.32 6.04 44.89
N ILE A 114 36.45 6.64 44.50
CA ILE A 114 37.73 6.51 45.20
C ILE A 114 37.59 7.03 46.64
N LYS A 115 36.90 8.16 46.85
CA LYS A 115 36.65 8.68 48.22
C LYS A 115 35.80 7.73 49.06
N ALA A 116 34.72 7.18 48.48
CA ALA A 116 33.86 6.21 49.16
C ALA A 116 34.64 4.92 49.54
N GLN A 117 35.49 4.43 48.61
CA GLN A 117 36.35 3.26 48.90
C GLN A 117 37.36 3.51 50.03
N ARG A 118 37.94 4.71 50.07
CA ARG A 118 38.80 5.08 51.22
C ARG A 118 38.05 5.14 52.52
N ASN A 119 36.78 5.62 52.49
CA ASN A 119 35.94 5.64 53.70
C ASN A 119 35.63 4.21 54.17
N VAL A 120 35.33 3.27 53.31
CA VAL A 120 35.17 1.85 53.65
C VAL A 120 36.42 1.31 54.37
N THR A 121 37.60 1.62 53.84
CA THR A 121 38.86 1.22 54.45
C THR A 121 39.03 1.80 55.87
N ALA A 122 38.68 3.09 56.05
CA ALA A 122 38.75 3.75 57.36
C ALA A 122 37.74 3.11 58.33
N GLN A 123 36.48 2.84 57.91
CA GLN A 123 35.48 2.19 58.78
C GLN A 123 35.87 0.74 59.11
N GLN A 124 36.52 0.02 58.20
CA GLN A 124 37.05 -1.32 58.46
C GLN A 124 38.13 -1.34 59.51
N ASN A 125 39.00 -0.31 59.56
CA ASN A 125 39.97 -0.09 60.58
C ASN A 125 39.28 0.22 61.96
N ASN A 126 38.22 1.03 61.96
CA ASN A 126 37.42 1.34 63.16
C ASN A 126 36.77 0.10 63.74
N VAL A 127 36.18 -0.77 62.89
CA VAL A 127 35.61 -2.06 63.31
C VAL A 127 36.71 -2.91 63.94
N SER A 128 37.90 -3.00 63.37
CA SER A 128 39.01 -3.77 63.89
C SER A 128 39.52 -3.21 65.21
N ALA A 129 39.53 -1.89 65.37
CA ALA A 129 39.90 -1.25 66.67
C ALA A 129 38.84 -1.54 67.73
N ALA A 130 37.53 -1.32 67.38
CA ALA A 130 36.45 -1.60 68.32
C ALA A 130 36.42 -3.08 68.78
N GLN A 131 36.75 -4.02 67.93
CA GLN A 131 36.84 -5.44 68.26
C GLN A 131 38.02 -5.74 69.20
N LYS A 132 39.19 -5.10 68.97
CA LYS A 132 40.36 -5.23 69.89
C LYS A 132 40.05 -4.65 71.24
N ASP A 133 39.43 -3.48 71.30
CA ASP A 133 39.05 -2.84 72.55
C ASP A 133 38.01 -3.68 73.36
N ALA A 134 37.06 -4.27 72.64
CA ALA A 134 36.07 -5.18 73.22
C ALA A 134 36.70 -6.46 73.73
N ALA A 135 37.71 -7.02 73.08
CA ALA A 135 38.44 -8.17 73.53
C ALA A 135 39.24 -7.85 74.82
N ALA A 136 39.94 -6.71 74.86
CA ALA A 136 40.70 -6.26 76.04
C ALA A 136 39.79 -6.01 77.25
N GLN A 137 38.62 -5.44 77.09
CA GLN A 137 37.63 -5.20 78.18
C GLN A 137 36.93 -6.47 78.64
N SER A 138 36.88 -7.52 77.83
CA SER A 138 36.33 -8.83 78.25
C SER A 138 37.21 -9.54 79.29
N GLU A 139 38.52 -9.28 79.28
CA GLU A 139 39.45 -9.80 80.27
C GLU A 139 39.29 -9.11 81.63
N ASP A 140 38.74 -7.88 81.69
CA ASP A 140 38.58 -7.08 82.93
C ASP A 140 37.12 -7.09 83.48
N GLY A 141 36.23 -7.91 82.96
CA GLY A 141 34.88 -8.19 83.49
C GLY A 141 33.80 -7.12 83.22
N THR A 142 34.05 -6.10 82.42
CA THR A 142 33.10 -5.03 82.12
C THR A 142 32.52 -5.17 80.70
N VAL A 143 31.60 -6.11 80.48
CA VAL A 143 31.13 -6.55 79.12
C VAL A 143 30.03 -5.69 78.48
N SER A 144 29.44 -4.71 79.19
CA SER A 144 28.16 -4.11 78.73
C SER A 144 28.27 -2.95 77.72
N GLY A 145 29.43 -2.32 77.57
CA GLY A 145 29.63 -1.19 76.67
C GLY A 145 30.30 -1.55 75.35
N SER A 146 31.09 -2.59 75.29
CA SER A 146 31.94 -2.98 74.20
C SER A 146 31.17 -3.60 72.97
N ALA A 147 30.09 -4.35 73.29
CA ALA A 147 29.25 -4.92 72.22
C ALA A 147 28.47 -3.83 71.37
N SER A 148 28.09 -2.76 72.07
CA SER A 148 27.40 -1.63 71.41
C SER A 148 28.32 -0.86 70.48
N SER A 149 29.60 -0.65 70.86
CA SER A 149 30.58 0.06 70.04
C SER A 149 30.97 -0.71 68.75
N VAL A 150 31.11 -2.04 68.89
CA VAL A 150 31.34 -2.90 67.68
C VAL A 150 30.15 -2.90 66.75
N ALA A 151 28.90 -2.99 67.30
CA ALA A 151 27.70 -2.93 66.45
C ALA A 151 27.58 -1.59 65.72
N GLN A 152 27.90 -0.47 66.35
CA GLN A 152 27.89 0.84 65.73
C GLN A 152 28.97 0.99 64.70
N ALA A 153 30.18 0.50 64.88
CA ALA A 153 31.24 0.50 63.88
C ALA A 153 30.87 -0.37 62.65
N GLN A 154 30.23 -1.54 62.92
CA GLN A 154 29.71 -2.37 61.80
C GLN A 154 28.59 -1.71 61.00
N ALA A 155 27.68 -0.98 61.67
CA ALA A 155 26.65 -0.21 60.99
C ALA A 155 27.28 0.89 60.09
N SER A 156 28.26 1.65 60.62
CA SER A 156 29.02 2.66 59.84
C SER A 156 29.79 2.05 58.67
N LEU A 157 30.30 0.84 58.83
CA LEU A 157 30.92 0.11 57.70
C LEU A 157 29.88 -0.30 56.65
N ALA A 158 28.71 -0.76 57.05
CA ALA A 158 27.64 -1.09 56.15
C ALA A 158 27.14 0.13 55.33
N ASP A 159 27.02 1.29 56.03
CA ASP A 159 26.67 2.56 55.37
C ASP A 159 27.74 2.96 54.32
N ALA A 160 29.03 2.91 54.71
CA ALA A 160 30.11 3.20 53.78
C ALA A 160 30.19 2.24 52.58
N GLN A 161 29.84 0.95 52.76
CA GLN A 161 29.71 -0.02 51.66
C GLN A 161 28.55 0.31 50.72
N SER A 162 27.45 0.80 51.28
CA SER A 162 26.29 1.26 50.50
C SER A 162 26.67 2.49 49.65
N ASP A 163 27.46 3.41 50.21
CA ASP A 163 27.99 4.58 49.46
C ASP A 163 28.88 4.17 48.27
N VAL A 164 29.74 3.16 48.47
CA VAL A 164 30.55 2.61 47.34
C VAL A 164 29.67 2.02 46.28
N THR A 165 28.63 1.29 46.66
CA THR A 165 27.68 0.71 45.68
C THR A 165 26.96 1.80 44.89
N ALA A 166 26.51 2.85 45.56
CA ALA A 166 25.87 4.00 44.89
C ALA A 166 26.83 4.73 43.94
N ALA A 167 28.06 5.00 44.38
CA ALA A 167 29.09 5.64 43.56
C ALA A 167 29.48 4.77 42.35
N GLN A 168 29.59 3.45 42.50
CA GLN A 168 29.87 2.51 41.43
C GLN A 168 28.73 2.49 40.38
N ASN A 169 27.48 2.49 40.83
CA ASN A 169 26.32 2.56 39.93
C ASN A 169 26.30 3.88 39.11
N LYS A 170 26.68 5.00 39.74
CA LYS A 170 26.84 6.31 39.07
C LYS A 170 27.92 6.24 38.00
N VAL A 171 29.08 5.66 38.30
CA VAL A 171 30.17 5.45 37.32
C VAL A 171 29.70 4.58 36.15
N ASN A 172 29.02 3.49 36.40
CA ASN A 172 28.51 2.59 35.37
C ASN A 172 27.50 3.30 34.46
N THR A 173 26.57 4.06 35.03
CA THR A 173 25.57 4.82 34.28
C THR A 173 26.23 5.91 33.37
N LEU A 174 27.20 6.66 33.94
CA LEU A 174 27.86 7.70 33.18
C LEU A 174 28.79 7.13 32.09
N SER A 175 29.46 6.00 32.37
CA SER A 175 30.30 5.36 31.34
C SER A 175 29.52 4.96 30.08
N GLN A 176 28.25 4.55 30.24
CA GLN A 176 27.36 4.23 29.11
C GLN A 176 26.91 5.48 28.33
N LYS A 177 26.98 6.68 28.93
CA LYS A 177 26.60 7.94 28.30
C LYS A 177 27.74 8.63 27.55
N VAL A 178 29.00 8.28 27.85
CA VAL A 178 30.18 8.89 27.21
C VAL A 178 30.20 8.59 25.72
N THR A 179 30.01 7.31 25.37
CA THR A 179 29.93 6.88 23.98
C THR A 179 28.61 6.15 23.77
N GLN A 180 27.78 6.66 22.88
CA GLN A 180 26.49 6.08 22.55
C GLN A 180 26.44 5.72 21.08
N THR A 181 25.86 4.57 20.76
CA THR A 181 25.69 4.12 19.39
C THR A 181 24.20 4.08 19.04
N LEU A 182 23.83 4.80 17.98
CA LEU A 182 22.54 4.68 17.35
C LEU A 182 22.55 3.42 16.51
N THR A 183 21.58 2.55 16.69
CA THR A 183 21.42 1.31 15.93
C THR A 183 20.15 1.33 15.06
N ALA A 184 20.11 0.50 14.04
CA ALA A 184 18.96 0.33 13.18
C ALA A 184 17.80 -0.32 13.97
N PRO A 185 16.59 0.29 13.97
CA PRO A 185 15.44 -0.27 14.69
C PRO A 185 14.74 -1.42 13.95
N PHE A 186 15.04 -1.61 12.66
CA PHE A 186 14.51 -2.69 11.80
C PHE A 186 15.40 -2.85 10.55
N ASP A 187 15.20 -3.94 9.82
CA ASP A 187 15.88 -4.18 8.53
C ASP A 187 15.46 -3.16 7.49
N GLY A 188 16.42 -2.51 6.83
CA GLY A 188 16.06 -1.46 5.89
C GLY A 188 17.21 -0.91 5.07
N THR A 189 16.92 0.16 4.37
CA THR A 189 17.89 0.98 3.65
C THR A 189 18.00 2.35 4.33
N VAL A 190 19.22 2.77 4.62
CA VAL A 190 19.50 4.04 5.32
C VAL A 190 19.80 5.14 4.33
N THR A 191 19.23 6.32 4.57
CA THR A 191 19.67 7.56 3.94
C THR A 191 20.32 8.47 4.97
N VAL A 192 21.45 9.07 4.59
CA VAL A 192 22.23 9.98 5.42
C VAL A 192 22.23 11.35 4.75
N ASP A 193 21.65 12.34 5.41
CA ASP A 193 21.79 13.75 5.04
C ASP A 193 22.80 14.39 5.97
N ASP A 194 24.01 14.59 5.47
CA ASP A 194 25.17 15.17 6.17
C ASP A 194 25.38 16.65 5.86
N THR A 195 24.39 17.33 5.27
CA THR A 195 24.47 18.77 4.98
C THR A 195 24.83 19.60 6.20
N LYS A 196 24.51 19.09 7.39
CA LYS A 196 24.95 19.62 8.69
C LYS A 196 25.92 18.63 9.34
N GLN A 197 27.21 18.87 9.20
CA GLN A 197 28.28 17.99 9.68
C GLN A 197 28.12 17.55 11.16
N ASP A 198 27.63 18.46 12.03
CA ASP A 198 27.49 18.19 13.47
C ASP A 198 26.12 17.56 13.84
N ALA A 199 25.19 17.49 12.91
CA ALA A 199 23.85 16.95 13.15
C ALA A 199 23.28 16.27 11.89
N PRO A 200 23.87 15.19 11.40
CA PRO A 200 23.36 14.44 10.25
C PRO A 200 21.97 13.91 10.55
N VAL A 201 21.09 13.94 9.54
CA VAL A 201 19.75 13.34 9.63
C VAL A 201 19.82 11.94 9.04
N ILE A 202 19.56 10.96 9.88
CA ILE A 202 19.53 9.55 9.48
C ILE A 202 18.06 9.14 9.34
N THR A 203 17.70 8.64 8.15
CA THR A 203 16.38 8.08 7.91
C THR A 203 16.54 6.63 7.45
N ILE A 204 15.77 5.74 8.06
CA ILE A 204 15.72 4.34 7.66
C ILE A 204 14.35 4.03 7.02
N TYR A 205 14.39 3.31 5.91
CA TYR A 205 13.23 2.84 5.14
C TYR A 205 13.23 1.32 5.17
N SER A 206 12.12 0.69 5.52
CA SER A 206 12.01 -0.77 5.49
C SER A 206 12.20 -1.30 4.07
N ASN A 207 12.75 -2.52 3.97
CA ASN A 207 12.86 -3.22 2.68
C ASN A 207 11.49 -3.71 2.16
N ASP A 208 10.52 -3.83 3.04
CA ASP A 208 9.15 -4.17 2.67
C ASP A 208 8.44 -2.93 2.11
N LEU A 209 7.75 -3.13 0.99
CA LEU A 209 7.09 -2.07 0.24
C LEU A 209 5.58 -2.23 0.29
N LYS A 210 4.88 -1.12 0.11
CA LYS A 210 3.43 -1.08 -0.08
C LYS A 210 3.04 -0.11 -1.18
N LEU A 211 1.95 -0.42 -1.85
CA LEU A 211 1.19 0.58 -2.59
C LEU A 211 0.58 1.56 -1.59
N LYS A 212 0.77 2.84 -1.80
CA LYS A 212 0.06 3.92 -1.11
C LYS A 212 -0.77 4.70 -2.12
N THR A 213 -2.09 4.63 -1.99
CA THR A 213 -3.01 5.32 -2.90
C THR A 213 -4.22 5.86 -2.12
N LYS A 214 -5.08 6.59 -2.82
CA LYS A 214 -6.29 7.16 -2.24
C LYS A 214 -7.50 6.84 -3.09
N VAL A 215 -8.62 6.64 -2.43
CA VAL A 215 -9.93 6.48 -3.07
C VAL A 215 -10.85 7.62 -2.65
N SER A 216 -11.61 8.18 -3.60
CA SER A 216 -12.61 9.20 -3.31
C SER A 216 -13.80 8.61 -2.53
N GLU A 217 -14.52 9.43 -1.77
CA GLU A 217 -15.74 9.07 -1.06
C GLU A 217 -16.76 8.32 -1.96
N TYR A 218 -16.94 8.77 -3.20
CA TYR A 218 -17.86 8.15 -4.17
C TYR A 218 -17.51 6.70 -4.54
N ASN A 219 -16.26 6.32 -4.41
CA ASN A 219 -15.76 5.00 -4.77
C ASN A 219 -15.41 4.14 -3.54
N TYR A 220 -15.43 4.72 -2.34
CA TYR A 220 -15.05 4.05 -1.10
C TYR A 220 -15.80 2.72 -0.89
N SER A 221 -17.13 2.75 -1.05
CA SER A 221 -17.98 1.57 -0.88
C SER A 221 -17.71 0.42 -1.87
N LYS A 222 -16.91 0.65 -2.91
CA LYS A 222 -16.53 -0.35 -3.92
C LYS A 222 -15.29 -1.14 -3.51
N LEU A 223 -14.60 -0.73 -2.44
CA LEU A 223 -13.40 -1.36 -1.92
C LEU A 223 -13.65 -2.02 -0.58
N LYS A 224 -12.86 -3.06 -0.30
CA LYS A 224 -12.83 -3.76 0.98
C LYS A 224 -11.43 -4.27 1.25
N THR A 225 -11.02 -4.30 2.51
CA THR A 225 -9.80 -5.00 2.95
C THR A 225 -9.87 -6.47 2.54
N GLY A 226 -8.77 -7.03 2.08
CA GLY A 226 -8.66 -8.39 1.53
C GLY A 226 -9.14 -8.53 0.08
N GLN A 227 -9.62 -7.46 -0.56
CA GLN A 227 -10.02 -7.50 -1.97
C GLN A 227 -8.80 -7.51 -2.88
N ALA A 228 -8.83 -8.37 -3.92
CA ALA A 228 -7.76 -8.45 -4.91
C ALA A 228 -7.60 -7.13 -5.67
N ILE A 229 -6.35 -6.71 -5.83
CA ILE A 229 -5.93 -5.52 -6.53
C ILE A 229 -4.74 -5.85 -7.45
N HIS A 230 -4.82 -5.44 -8.69
CA HIS A 230 -3.76 -5.58 -9.68
C HIS A 230 -2.99 -4.26 -9.76
N VAL A 231 -1.68 -4.31 -9.52
CA VAL A 231 -0.80 -3.13 -9.50
C VAL A 231 0.19 -3.19 -10.65
N ARG A 232 0.35 -2.08 -11.36
CA ARG A 232 1.31 -1.95 -12.47
C ARG A 232 2.14 -0.69 -12.29
N ALA A 233 3.47 -0.84 -12.29
CA ALA A 233 4.41 0.27 -12.32
C ALA A 233 4.40 0.94 -13.70
N LEU A 234 4.27 2.28 -13.74
CA LEU A 234 4.13 3.01 -15.01
C LEU A 234 5.44 3.05 -15.79
N ALA A 235 6.56 3.24 -15.11
CA ALA A 235 7.87 3.39 -15.75
C ALA A 235 8.45 2.04 -16.23
N THR A 236 8.35 0.98 -15.39
CA THR A 236 8.98 -0.31 -15.68
C THR A 236 8.05 -1.33 -16.33
N GLY A 237 6.73 -1.10 -16.24
CA GLY A 237 5.71 -2.04 -16.70
C GLY A 237 5.55 -3.30 -15.83
N LYS A 238 6.33 -3.42 -14.74
CA LYS A 238 6.21 -4.52 -13.77
C LYS A 238 4.83 -4.56 -13.17
N GLN A 239 4.33 -5.76 -12.91
CA GLN A 239 2.96 -5.99 -12.44
C GLN A 239 2.97 -6.98 -11.28
N ALA A 240 2.04 -6.80 -10.35
CA ALA A 240 1.76 -7.74 -9.27
C ALA A 240 0.27 -7.80 -8.96
N ASP A 241 -0.19 -8.99 -8.63
CA ASP A 241 -1.50 -9.22 -8.02
C ASP A 241 -1.31 -9.36 -6.52
N THR A 242 -2.04 -8.55 -5.77
CA THR A 242 -2.00 -8.53 -4.31
C THR A 242 -3.40 -8.28 -3.76
N THR A 243 -3.51 -8.01 -2.47
CA THR A 243 -4.76 -7.67 -1.81
C THR A 243 -4.65 -6.34 -1.07
N ILE A 244 -5.76 -5.63 -0.94
CA ILE A 244 -5.84 -4.42 -0.12
C ILE A 244 -5.59 -4.83 1.33
N SER A 245 -4.46 -4.40 1.90
CA SER A 245 -4.09 -4.68 3.30
C SER A 245 -4.72 -3.68 4.25
N TYR A 246 -4.89 -2.43 3.82
CA TYR A 246 -5.48 -1.37 4.63
C TYR A 246 -6.45 -0.49 3.82
N LEU A 247 -7.57 -0.13 4.43
CA LEU A 247 -8.53 0.84 3.92
C LEU A 247 -8.91 1.78 5.08
N ALA A 248 -8.52 3.05 4.96
CA ALA A 248 -8.75 4.04 6.00
C ALA A 248 -10.25 4.27 6.25
N THR A 249 -10.65 4.37 7.50
CA THR A 249 -12.01 4.76 7.92
C THR A 249 -12.12 6.26 8.19
N VAL A 250 -10.98 6.93 8.40
CA VAL A 250 -10.89 8.37 8.59
C VAL A 250 -10.39 8.99 7.30
N PRO A 251 -11.11 9.98 6.74
CA PRO A 251 -10.70 10.61 5.50
C PRO A 251 -9.52 11.57 5.70
N THR A 252 -8.78 11.76 4.61
CA THR A 252 -7.87 12.89 4.46
C THR A 252 -8.57 13.94 3.60
N THR A 253 -8.83 15.11 4.15
CA THR A 253 -9.37 16.23 3.39
C THR A 253 -8.22 17.06 2.82
N ASN A 254 -8.31 17.40 1.55
CA ASN A 254 -7.42 18.39 0.96
C ASN A 254 -8.04 19.77 1.15
N SER A 255 -7.41 20.60 1.99
CA SER A 255 -7.90 21.95 2.32
C SER A 255 -8.04 22.87 1.09
N GLN A 256 -7.40 22.56 -0.03
CA GLN A 256 -7.45 23.38 -1.24
C GLN A 256 -8.57 22.99 -2.21
N SER A 257 -9.01 21.73 -2.23
CA SER A 257 -10.02 21.24 -3.18
C SER A 257 -11.32 20.76 -2.53
N ASN A 258 -11.41 20.74 -1.20
CA ASN A 258 -12.53 20.14 -0.43
C ASN A 258 -12.80 18.67 -0.81
N ASP A 259 -11.89 17.99 -1.50
CA ASP A 259 -12.06 16.60 -1.89
C ASP A 259 -11.75 15.67 -0.71
N THR A 260 -12.73 14.86 -0.37
CA THR A 260 -12.60 13.84 0.65
C THR A 260 -12.06 12.55 0.03
N SER A 261 -10.96 12.06 0.56
CA SER A 261 -10.33 10.82 0.10
C SER A 261 -9.89 9.95 1.27
N TYR A 262 -9.84 8.64 1.05
CA TYR A 262 -9.45 7.64 2.03
C TYR A 262 -8.19 6.93 1.56
N GLU A 263 -7.25 6.70 2.47
CA GLU A 263 -6.02 5.97 2.17
C GLU A 263 -6.32 4.49 1.93
N VAL A 264 -5.62 3.93 0.95
CA VAL A 264 -5.70 2.52 0.56
C VAL A 264 -4.29 2.01 0.37
N ASP A 265 -3.91 0.98 1.15
CA ASP A 265 -2.62 0.34 1.05
C ASP A 265 -2.77 -1.11 0.59
N ALA A 266 -1.74 -1.61 -0.08
CA ALA A 266 -1.60 -3.01 -0.46
C ALA A 266 -0.11 -3.40 -0.48
N ASP A 267 0.22 -4.56 0.05
CA ASP A 267 1.60 -5.00 0.19
C ASP A 267 2.22 -5.32 -1.17
N LEU A 268 3.47 -4.93 -1.37
CA LEU A 268 4.21 -5.12 -2.61
C LEU A 268 5.58 -5.73 -2.34
N SER A 269 6.08 -6.50 -3.30
CA SER A 269 7.42 -7.10 -3.23
C SER A 269 8.50 -6.14 -3.70
N SER A 270 9.56 -5.97 -2.91
CA SER A 270 10.76 -5.20 -3.30
C SER A 270 11.59 -5.83 -4.43
N LYS A 271 11.25 -7.05 -4.88
CA LYS A 271 11.86 -7.67 -6.07
C LYS A 271 11.37 -7.04 -7.37
N ASP A 272 10.13 -6.55 -7.39
CA ASP A 272 9.47 -6.07 -8.60
C ASP A 272 9.24 -4.55 -8.60
N PHE A 273 9.25 -3.93 -7.42
CA PHE A 273 8.97 -2.52 -7.24
C PHE A 273 10.08 -1.83 -6.46
N MET A 274 10.21 -0.53 -6.64
CA MET A 274 11.11 0.34 -5.90
C MET A 274 10.33 1.45 -5.21
N ASP A 275 10.82 1.91 -4.08
CA ASP A 275 10.26 3.05 -3.36
C ASP A 275 10.21 4.30 -4.27
N GLY A 276 9.17 5.11 -4.15
CA GLY A 276 8.94 6.29 -4.96
C GLY A 276 8.32 6.04 -6.34
N GLN A 277 8.19 4.79 -6.83
CA GLN A 277 7.61 4.51 -8.14
C GLN A 277 6.13 4.89 -8.22
N THR A 278 5.75 5.54 -9.32
CA THR A 278 4.33 5.75 -9.64
C THR A 278 3.72 4.48 -10.22
N VAL A 279 2.59 4.09 -9.67
CA VAL A 279 1.86 2.89 -10.07
C VAL A 279 0.40 3.17 -10.36
N LYS A 280 -0.18 2.34 -11.23
CA LYS A 280 -1.60 2.28 -11.50
C LYS A 280 -2.14 0.99 -10.91
N ALA A 281 -3.12 1.11 -10.04
CA ALA A 281 -3.78 -0.01 -9.41
C ALA A 281 -5.20 -0.18 -9.96
N SER A 282 -5.64 -1.40 -10.18
CA SER A 282 -6.98 -1.69 -10.69
C SER A 282 -7.66 -2.77 -9.86
N VAL A 283 -8.89 -2.48 -9.47
CA VAL A 283 -9.73 -3.36 -8.66
C VAL A 283 -10.92 -3.80 -9.51
N ALA A 284 -11.03 -5.10 -9.77
CA ALA A 284 -12.12 -5.65 -10.53
C ALA A 284 -13.46 -5.36 -9.85
N GLN A 285 -14.43 -4.88 -10.63
CA GLN A 285 -15.78 -4.65 -10.16
C GLN A 285 -16.68 -5.79 -10.65
N ASN A 286 -17.25 -6.52 -9.71
CA ASN A 286 -18.12 -7.67 -10.04
C ASN A 286 -19.58 -7.27 -10.35
N GLN A 287 -19.90 -5.99 -10.31
CA GLN A 287 -21.24 -5.51 -10.62
C GLN A 287 -21.47 -5.51 -12.14
N LEU A 288 -22.60 -6.03 -12.57
CA LEU A 288 -23.03 -5.91 -13.95
C LEU A 288 -23.94 -4.69 -14.08
N ARG A 289 -23.73 -3.89 -15.11
CA ARG A 289 -24.58 -2.74 -15.43
C ARG A 289 -25.17 -2.91 -16.81
N ILE A 290 -26.47 -2.67 -16.90
CA ILE A 290 -27.21 -2.64 -18.16
C ILE A 290 -27.97 -1.31 -18.26
N PRO A 291 -28.28 -0.80 -19.47
CA PRO A 291 -29.09 0.39 -19.60
C PRO A 291 -30.42 0.23 -18.89
N LYS A 292 -30.88 1.24 -18.17
CA LYS A 292 -32.18 1.17 -17.46
C LYS A 292 -33.36 0.92 -18.40
N SER A 293 -33.24 1.37 -19.67
CA SER A 293 -34.20 1.15 -20.74
C SER A 293 -34.39 -0.33 -21.08
N SER A 294 -33.38 -1.18 -20.83
CA SER A 294 -33.45 -2.63 -21.09
C SER A 294 -34.38 -3.35 -20.11
N VAL A 295 -34.67 -2.74 -18.94
CA VAL A 295 -35.45 -3.38 -17.88
C VAL A 295 -36.89 -2.91 -17.93
N LYS A 296 -37.82 -3.82 -18.25
CA LYS A 296 -39.23 -3.57 -18.28
C LYS A 296 -39.95 -4.57 -17.36
N ASN A 297 -40.75 -4.08 -16.43
CA ASN A 297 -41.49 -4.91 -15.47
C ASN A 297 -40.61 -5.93 -14.71
N GLY A 298 -39.37 -5.53 -14.32
CA GLY A 298 -38.46 -6.44 -13.60
C GLY A 298 -37.83 -7.53 -14.49
N GLN A 299 -37.93 -7.42 -15.81
CA GLN A 299 -37.42 -8.40 -16.75
C GLN A 299 -36.53 -7.70 -17.81
N VAL A 300 -35.58 -8.45 -18.37
CA VAL A 300 -34.80 -8.11 -19.58
C VAL A 300 -34.99 -9.22 -20.60
N TYR A 301 -34.86 -8.85 -21.87
CA TYR A 301 -34.91 -9.82 -22.97
C TYR A 301 -33.50 -10.20 -23.39
N VAL A 302 -33.07 -11.41 -23.06
CA VAL A 302 -31.79 -11.99 -23.51
C VAL A 302 -31.96 -12.56 -24.91
N VAL A 303 -31.02 -12.26 -25.81
CA VAL A 303 -31.02 -12.80 -27.17
C VAL A 303 -30.24 -14.10 -27.20
N LYS A 304 -30.91 -15.18 -27.58
CA LYS A 304 -30.30 -16.51 -27.77
C LYS A 304 -30.74 -17.08 -29.11
N ASN A 305 -29.79 -17.44 -29.97
CA ASN A 305 -30.06 -17.98 -31.31
C ASN A 305 -30.98 -17.06 -32.14
N GLY A 306 -30.77 -15.74 -32.09
CA GLY A 306 -31.56 -14.74 -32.79
C GLY A 306 -33.01 -14.58 -32.31
N LYS A 307 -33.34 -15.07 -31.11
CA LYS A 307 -34.67 -14.95 -30.49
C LYS A 307 -34.59 -14.33 -29.10
N ALA A 308 -35.53 -13.46 -28.78
CA ALA A 308 -35.68 -12.86 -27.47
C ALA A 308 -36.25 -13.86 -26.46
N LYS A 309 -35.66 -13.89 -25.26
CA LYS A 309 -36.15 -14.65 -24.09
C LYS A 309 -36.23 -13.73 -22.88
N ALA A 310 -37.38 -13.57 -22.31
CA ALA A 310 -37.57 -12.81 -21.08
C ALA A 310 -36.89 -13.51 -19.90
N VAL A 311 -36.12 -12.76 -19.13
CA VAL A 311 -35.43 -13.22 -17.92
C VAL A 311 -35.70 -12.22 -16.82
N ALA A 312 -36.19 -12.70 -15.69
CA ALA A 312 -36.35 -11.85 -14.50
C ALA A 312 -34.98 -11.38 -13.97
N VAL A 313 -34.90 -10.11 -13.63
CA VAL A 313 -33.69 -9.52 -13.07
C VAL A 313 -34.01 -8.83 -11.75
N SER A 314 -33.09 -8.98 -10.78
CA SER A 314 -33.11 -8.20 -9.55
C SER A 314 -31.92 -7.24 -9.52
N GLY A 315 -32.12 -6.09 -8.89
CA GLY A 315 -31.09 -5.06 -8.79
C GLY A 315 -31.68 -3.70 -8.42
N LYS A 316 -30.90 -2.66 -8.60
CA LYS A 316 -31.30 -1.26 -8.32
C LYS A 316 -31.05 -0.35 -9.52
N ARG A 317 -31.89 0.65 -9.67
CA ARG A 317 -31.68 1.72 -10.67
C ARG A 317 -30.71 2.75 -10.11
N VAL A 318 -29.66 3.08 -10.89
CA VAL A 318 -28.66 4.07 -10.55
C VAL A 318 -28.40 4.93 -11.79
N ASN A 319 -28.83 6.15 -11.77
CA ASN A 319 -28.79 7.08 -12.91
C ASN A 319 -29.42 6.45 -14.18
N GLU A 320 -28.64 6.36 -15.28
CA GLU A 320 -29.08 5.80 -16.55
C GLU A 320 -28.89 4.27 -16.66
N TYR A 321 -28.42 3.62 -15.57
CA TYR A 321 -28.15 2.19 -15.55
C TYR A 321 -28.99 1.45 -14.51
N PHE A 322 -29.11 0.16 -14.75
CA PHE A 322 -29.64 -0.81 -13.78
C PHE A 322 -28.46 -1.70 -13.32
N GLU A 323 -28.10 -1.61 -12.04
CA GLU A 323 -27.10 -2.48 -11.44
C GLU A 323 -27.74 -3.83 -11.14
N VAL A 324 -27.29 -4.86 -11.85
CA VAL A 324 -27.84 -6.21 -11.77
C VAL A 324 -27.26 -6.94 -10.58
N LYS A 325 -28.14 -7.43 -9.69
CA LYS A 325 -27.78 -8.33 -8.59
C LYS A 325 -27.87 -9.79 -9.03
N SER A 326 -28.90 -10.14 -9.82
CA SER A 326 -29.10 -11.49 -10.34
C SER A 326 -29.99 -11.50 -11.59
N GLY A 327 -29.96 -12.62 -12.34
CA GLY A 327 -30.83 -12.88 -13.49
C GLY A 327 -30.07 -12.99 -14.81
N VAL A 328 -29.04 -12.17 -15.05
CA VAL A 328 -28.21 -12.22 -16.27
C VAL A 328 -26.73 -12.27 -15.94
N LYS A 329 -25.91 -12.64 -16.91
CA LYS A 329 -24.45 -12.77 -16.79
C LYS A 329 -23.74 -11.90 -17.82
N ALA A 330 -22.50 -11.52 -17.52
CA ALA A 330 -21.61 -10.87 -18.49
C ALA A 330 -21.47 -11.71 -19.76
N GLY A 331 -21.38 -11.06 -20.89
CA GLY A 331 -21.28 -11.70 -22.21
C GLY A 331 -22.59 -12.07 -22.86
N GLN A 332 -23.72 -12.05 -22.14
CA GLN A 332 -25.03 -12.24 -22.75
C GLN A 332 -25.43 -11.01 -23.55
N GLN A 333 -26.15 -11.24 -24.64
CA GLN A 333 -26.75 -10.17 -25.45
C GLN A 333 -28.17 -9.89 -24.94
N ILE A 334 -28.51 -8.62 -24.79
CA ILE A 334 -29.82 -8.15 -24.35
C ILE A 334 -30.41 -7.11 -25.30
N VAL A 335 -31.71 -7.04 -25.37
CA VAL A 335 -32.41 -5.96 -26.05
C VAL A 335 -32.41 -4.71 -25.16
N THR A 336 -31.93 -3.58 -25.68
CA THR A 336 -31.79 -2.32 -24.92
C THR A 336 -33.00 -1.39 -25.03
N ASN A 337 -33.87 -1.62 -26.03
CA ASN A 337 -35.08 -0.83 -26.32
C ASN A 337 -36.34 -1.70 -26.42
N PRO A 338 -36.68 -2.52 -25.39
CA PRO A 338 -37.85 -3.38 -25.42
C PRO A 338 -39.14 -2.54 -25.45
N ASP A 339 -40.04 -2.83 -26.40
CA ASP A 339 -41.34 -2.21 -26.51
C ASP A 339 -42.47 -3.17 -26.02
N SER A 340 -43.75 -2.79 -26.23
CA SER A 340 -44.91 -3.61 -25.84
C SER A 340 -45.12 -4.81 -26.75
N LYS A 341 -44.49 -4.86 -27.93
CA LYS A 341 -44.62 -5.94 -28.91
C LYS A 341 -43.53 -7.02 -28.75
N LEU A 342 -42.50 -6.75 -27.95
CA LEU A 342 -41.45 -7.73 -27.65
C LEU A 342 -41.93 -8.80 -26.68
N HIS A 343 -41.89 -10.06 -27.11
CA HIS A 343 -42.27 -11.21 -26.30
C HIS A 343 -41.32 -12.39 -26.51
N ASN A 344 -41.46 -13.43 -25.72
CA ASN A 344 -40.64 -14.64 -25.88
C ASN A 344 -40.74 -15.22 -27.29
N GLY A 345 -39.61 -15.54 -27.91
CA GLY A 345 -39.51 -16.09 -29.26
C GLY A 345 -39.51 -15.05 -30.40
N THR A 346 -39.70 -13.77 -30.08
CA THR A 346 -39.57 -12.70 -31.12
C THR A 346 -38.16 -12.77 -31.77
N LYS A 347 -38.14 -12.80 -33.08
CA LYS A 347 -36.86 -12.76 -33.82
C LYS A 347 -36.21 -11.39 -33.65
N VAL A 348 -34.96 -11.39 -33.25
CA VAL A 348 -34.13 -10.21 -33.02
C VAL A 348 -32.83 -10.42 -33.79
N SER A 349 -32.52 -9.49 -34.72
CA SER A 349 -31.26 -9.51 -35.44
C SER A 349 -30.15 -9.02 -34.51
N ALA A 350 -29.02 -9.71 -34.48
CA ALA A 350 -27.87 -9.38 -33.66
C ALA A 350 -26.95 -8.32 -34.30
N ASP A 351 -27.44 -7.60 -35.35
CA ASP A 351 -26.70 -6.53 -36.02
C ASP A 351 -26.65 -5.28 -35.10
N GLY A 352 -25.89 -5.37 -34.04
CA GLY A 352 -25.47 -4.22 -33.25
C GLY A 352 -24.03 -3.89 -33.66
N ASN A 353 -23.77 -2.63 -34.00
CA ASN A 353 -22.44 -2.11 -34.28
C ASN A 353 -21.43 -2.62 -33.26
N ASP A 354 -20.34 -3.23 -33.73
CA ASP A 354 -19.07 -3.37 -33.04
C ASP A 354 -18.45 -2.00 -32.80
#